data_854b150126726f74c2cd279d3dd53f92
#
_entry.id   854b150126726f74c2cd279d3dd53f92
#
_cell.length_a   1.000
_cell.length_b   1.000
_cell.length_c   1.000
_cell.angle_alpha   90.00
_cell.angle_beta   90.00
_cell.angle_gamma   90.00
#
_symmetry.space_group_name_H-M   'P 1'
#
loop_
_entity.id
_entity.type
_entity.pdbx_description
1 polymer ?
#
loop_
_entity_poly.entity_id
_entity_poly.type
_entity_poly.pdbx_seq_one_letter_code
_entity_poly.pdbx_strand_id
1 'polypeptide(L)'
;MDKKIKILTLGDHPLSASGIGTQTKYIIEGMLKTGKYSFFCLGGAMKHEKYDLVKFEEWGDDWQIQPIDGYGSQEILRSVMRGHKPDIIWFMTDPRFWGWLWHIENEIRALAPMVYYHVWDNFPAPTFNKKFYESNDFIATISKVTDKAVKAVSPSVASQYIPHVVDENIFKKYPDQEAAEFKSSGVIKEGNFVDKDGKQKFVFFWNNRNARRKQSGSVIFWFKEFLDRVGHDKASLIMHTDVKDPHGQDLEAIIASLGIMNGEVMFSTNKYPPETLAKLYNLADCTINVADAEGFGLATFESLACETPIIVTMTGGLQEQVTDGEEWFGIGLEPSSKAIIGSQEIPWIYEDRVAGKEVVDAMEAMYRMTQEEREELGKKGRNHVITNYNREEIMKKWDEVFTKLYNDLGSWENRKNYKAWEFKEIA
;
A
#
# COMPACT_ATOMS: atom_id res chain seq x y z
N MET A 1 20.57 -20.07 23.99
CA MET A 1 19.65 -19.23 23.18
C MET A 1 18.73 -20.17 22.44
N ASP A 2 17.45 -19.99 22.55
CA ASP A 2 16.50 -20.79 21.79
C ASP A 2 16.70 -20.57 20.29
N LYS A 3 16.49 -21.62 19.49
CA LYS A 3 16.67 -21.58 18.04
C LYS A 3 15.65 -20.59 17.43
N LYS A 4 16.14 -19.55 16.75
CA LYS A 4 15.28 -18.59 16.05
C LYS A 4 14.57 -19.24 14.86
N ILE A 5 13.33 -18.81 14.62
CA ILE A 5 12.58 -19.16 13.42
C ILE A 5 13.15 -18.38 12.24
N LYS A 6 13.63 -19.08 11.23
CA LYS A 6 14.24 -18.50 10.03
C LYS A 6 13.18 -18.23 8.97
N ILE A 7 13.02 -17.00 8.58
CA ILE A 7 12.06 -16.61 7.54
C ILE A 7 12.81 -16.16 6.28
N LEU A 8 12.52 -16.81 5.15
CA LEU A 8 12.91 -16.32 3.84
C LEU A 8 11.82 -15.40 3.30
N THR A 9 12.21 -14.17 2.97
CA THR A 9 11.29 -13.16 2.44
C THR A 9 11.51 -12.93 0.96
N LEU A 10 10.43 -12.94 0.16
CA LEU A 10 10.45 -12.61 -1.26
C LEU A 10 9.53 -11.42 -1.53
N GLY A 11 10.00 -10.43 -2.27
CA GLY A 11 9.21 -9.24 -2.60
C GLY A 11 10.06 -8.05 -3.01
N ASP A 12 9.48 -6.88 -2.89
CA ASP A 12 10.22 -5.64 -3.06
C ASP A 12 11.35 -5.55 -2.03
N HIS A 13 12.45 -4.94 -2.43
CA HIS A 13 13.54 -4.70 -1.49
C HIS A 13 13.03 -3.92 -0.26
N PRO A 14 13.23 -4.40 0.98
CA PRO A 14 12.68 -3.76 2.19
C PRO A 14 13.08 -2.29 2.39
N LEU A 15 14.18 -1.85 1.78
CA LEU A 15 14.63 -0.46 1.80
C LEU A 15 14.20 0.33 0.56
N SER A 16 13.38 -0.25 -0.33
CA SER A 16 12.83 0.49 -1.47
C SER A 16 11.77 1.48 -1.00
N ALA A 17 11.61 2.58 -1.75
CA ALA A 17 10.57 3.57 -1.51
C ALA A 17 9.19 3.12 -2.07
N SER A 18 8.90 1.82 -2.07
CA SER A 18 7.61 1.27 -2.44
C SER A 18 6.76 0.97 -1.20
N GLY A 19 5.43 0.99 -1.35
CA GLY A 19 4.53 0.60 -0.26
C GLY A 19 4.80 -0.83 0.23
N ILE A 20 5.07 -1.77 -0.69
CA ILE A 20 5.39 -3.16 -0.37
C ILE A 20 6.70 -3.25 0.41
N GLY A 21 7.77 -2.58 -0.06
CA GLY A 21 9.04 -2.54 0.66
C GLY A 21 8.91 -1.96 2.07
N THR A 22 8.20 -0.84 2.20
CA THR A 22 7.95 -0.19 3.50
C THR A 22 7.18 -1.10 4.46
N GLN A 23 6.13 -1.78 4.01
CA GLN A 23 5.37 -2.69 4.86
C GLN A 23 6.18 -3.93 5.23
N THR A 24 6.95 -4.49 4.28
CA THR A 24 7.87 -5.59 4.55
C THR A 24 8.89 -5.20 5.65
N LYS A 25 9.46 -4.00 5.54
CA LYS A 25 10.39 -3.46 6.55
C LYS A 25 9.74 -3.35 7.93
N TYR A 26 8.55 -2.75 8.03
CA TYR A 26 7.88 -2.57 9.32
C TYR A 26 7.57 -3.90 10.01
N ILE A 27 7.15 -4.91 9.24
CA ILE A 27 6.85 -6.24 9.78
C ILE A 27 8.14 -6.93 10.25
N ILE A 28 9.21 -6.89 9.44
CA ILE A 28 10.51 -7.47 9.81
C ILE A 28 11.04 -6.83 11.10
N GLU A 29 11.09 -5.50 11.17
CA GLU A 29 11.54 -4.78 12.37
C GLU A 29 10.70 -5.12 13.62
N GLY A 30 9.38 -5.24 13.44
CA GLY A 30 8.48 -5.66 14.51
C GLY A 30 8.78 -7.08 15.01
N MET A 31 9.03 -8.00 14.10
CA MET A 31 9.35 -9.38 14.42
C MET A 31 10.75 -9.53 15.05
N LEU A 32 11.75 -8.81 14.54
CA LEU A 32 13.11 -8.82 15.09
C LEU A 32 13.15 -8.36 16.55
N LYS A 33 12.36 -7.35 16.92
CA LYS A 33 12.24 -6.85 18.31
C LYS A 33 11.77 -7.92 19.29
N THR A 34 11.07 -8.96 18.82
CA THR A 34 10.67 -10.09 19.68
C THR A 34 11.83 -11.01 20.05
N GLY A 35 12.95 -10.96 19.32
CA GLY A 35 14.10 -11.85 19.48
C GLY A 35 13.89 -13.29 18.98
N LYS A 36 12.69 -13.63 18.47
CA LYS A 36 12.31 -14.99 18.06
C LYS A 36 12.68 -15.33 16.62
N TYR A 37 12.96 -14.35 15.78
CA TYR A 37 13.06 -14.49 14.32
C TYR A 37 14.41 -14.06 13.77
N SER A 38 14.74 -14.62 12.60
CA SER A 38 15.75 -14.08 11.70
C SER A 38 15.22 -14.07 10.28
N PHE A 39 15.60 -13.06 9.49
CA PHE A 39 15.12 -12.84 8.12
C PHE A 39 16.27 -12.84 7.12
N PHE A 40 16.13 -13.65 6.09
CA PHE A 40 16.91 -13.55 4.88
C PHE A 40 15.98 -13.11 3.74
N CYS A 41 16.23 -11.92 3.17
CA CYS A 41 15.34 -11.32 2.19
C CYS A 41 15.96 -11.41 0.79
N LEU A 42 15.19 -11.88 -0.19
CA LEU A 42 15.48 -11.66 -1.60
C LEU A 42 14.79 -10.35 -2.01
N GLY A 43 15.57 -9.26 -2.00
CA GLY A 43 15.08 -7.90 -2.23
C GLY A 43 15.09 -7.55 -3.70
N GLY A 44 13.89 -7.55 -4.32
CA GLY A 44 13.70 -7.32 -5.75
C GLY A 44 12.96 -6.03 -6.10
N ALA A 45 12.34 -6.03 -7.28
CA ALA A 45 11.47 -4.98 -7.83
C ALA A 45 12.12 -3.60 -8.04
N MET A 46 13.43 -3.51 -8.01
CA MET A 46 14.18 -2.28 -8.30
C MET A 46 15.48 -2.59 -9.03
N LYS A 47 16.03 -1.61 -9.72
CA LYS A 47 17.41 -1.67 -10.23
C LYS A 47 18.37 -1.51 -9.07
N HIS A 48 19.34 -2.40 -8.97
CA HIS A 48 20.42 -2.34 -8.00
C HIS A 48 21.70 -1.82 -8.65
N GLU A 49 22.41 -0.93 -7.94
CA GLU A 49 23.77 -0.53 -8.34
C GLU A 49 24.79 -1.60 -7.93
N LYS A 50 24.52 -2.31 -6.86
CA LYS A 50 25.34 -3.39 -6.29
C LYS A 50 24.47 -4.55 -5.84
N TYR A 51 25.03 -5.74 -5.91
CA TYR A 51 24.39 -6.99 -5.49
C TYR A 51 25.04 -7.59 -4.24
N ASP A 52 25.81 -6.78 -3.49
CA ASP A 52 26.40 -7.20 -2.23
C ASP A 52 25.32 -7.45 -1.17
N LEU A 53 25.57 -8.41 -0.30
CA LEU A 53 24.67 -8.71 0.79
C LEU A 53 24.58 -7.53 1.77
N VAL A 54 23.37 -7.01 1.99
CA VAL A 54 23.10 -5.92 2.93
C VAL A 54 22.89 -6.50 4.32
N LYS A 55 23.58 -5.95 5.31
CA LYS A 55 23.44 -6.28 6.74
C LYS A 55 23.30 -5.01 7.55
N PHE A 56 22.72 -5.13 8.74
CA PHE A 56 22.49 -4.03 9.66
C PHE A 56 23.31 -4.24 10.94
N GLU A 57 24.02 -3.21 11.40
CA GLU A 57 24.76 -3.27 12.66
C GLU A 57 23.87 -3.68 13.84
N GLU A 58 22.66 -3.11 13.92
CA GLU A 58 21.69 -3.34 14.99
C GLU A 58 21.24 -4.81 15.07
N TRP A 59 21.07 -5.47 13.91
CA TRP A 59 20.47 -6.81 13.82
C TRP A 59 21.47 -7.92 13.48
N GLY A 60 22.70 -7.56 13.10
CA GLY A 60 23.72 -8.53 12.72
C GLY A 60 23.26 -9.51 11.64
N ASP A 61 23.38 -10.80 11.93
CA ASP A 61 22.96 -11.87 11.01
C ASP A 61 21.46 -12.17 11.06
N ASP A 62 20.72 -11.55 11.96
CA ASP A 62 19.27 -11.77 12.06
C ASP A 62 18.48 -11.05 10.97
N TRP A 63 19.08 -10.07 10.29
CA TRP A 63 18.48 -9.43 9.13
C TRP A 63 19.48 -9.24 8.01
N GLN A 64 19.27 -9.97 6.93
CA GLN A 64 20.11 -9.93 5.75
C GLN A 64 19.26 -9.73 4.50
N ILE A 65 19.70 -8.88 3.57
CA ILE A 65 19.03 -8.66 2.30
C ILE A 65 19.99 -8.96 1.17
N GLN A 66 19.63 -9.91 0.32
CA GLN A 66 20.30 -10.18 -0.95
C GLN A 66 19.55 -9.45 -2.06
N PRO A 67 20.13 -8.40 -2.67
CA PRO A 67 19.57 -7.77 -3.84
C PRO A 67 19.46 -8.78 -4.99
N ILE A 68 18.32 -8.77 -5.68
CA ILE A 68 18.07 -9.62 -6.86
C ILE A 68 17.32 -8.84 -7.94
N ASP A 69 17.42 -9.27 -9.18
CA ASP A 69 16.60 -8.73 -10.26
C ASP A 69 15.17 -9.27 -10.24
N GLY A 70 14.22 -8.42 -10.57
CA GLY A 70 12.80 -8.78 -10.60
C GLY A 70 12.29 -9.29 -9.26
N TYR A 71 11.66 -10.46 -9.26
CA TYR A 71 11.14 -11.12 -8.05
C TYR A 71 11.79 -12.49 -7.80
N GLY A 72 12.96 -12.75 -8.43
CA GLY A 72 13.69 -13.99 -8.30
C GLY A 72 13.35 -15.02 -9.37
N SER A 73 13.90 -16.22 -9.18
CA SER A 73 13.68 -17.38 -10.05
C SER A 73 13.70 -18.68 -9.26
N GLN A 74 13.28 -19.77 -9.89
CA GLN A 74 13.31 -21.11 -9.30
C GLN A 74 14.72 -21.51 -8.87
N GLU A 75 15.74 -21.18 -9.69
CA GLU A 75 17.15 -21.53 -9.45
C GLU A 75 17.69 -20.79 -8.22
N ILE A 76 17.43 -19.48 -8.14
CA ILE A 76 17.82 -18.66 -6.98
C ILE A 76 17.17 -19.21 -5.72
N LEU A 77 15.85 -19.48 -5.77
CA LEU A 77 15.13 -20.00 -4.61
C LEU A 77 15.69 -21.36 -4.16
N ARG A 78 15.92 -22.31 -5.08
CA ARG A 78 16.50 -23.61 -4.73
C ARG A 78 17.89 -23.50 -4.10
N SER A 79 18.71 -22.56 -4.57
CA SER A 79 20.02 -22.29 -4.01
C SER A 79 19.91 -21.76 -2.58
N VAL A 80 19.06 -20.77 -2.35
CA VAL A 80 18.82 -20.16 -1.03
C VAL A 80 18.21 -21.16 -0.07
N MET A 81 17.23 -21.95 -0.50
CA MET A 81 16.64 -23.02 0.31
C MET A 81 17.69 -23.97 0.84
N ARG A 82 18.62 -24.46 -0.02
CA ARG A 82 19.68 -25.37 0.39
C ARG A 82 20.69 -24.73 1.35
N GLY A 83 21.04 -23.44 1.10
CA GLY A 83 22.07 -22.73 1.89
C GLY A 83 21.57 -22.24 3.24
N HIS A 84 20.39 -21.64 3.29
CA HIS A 84 19.85 -20.99 4.50
C HIS A 84 18.91 -21.88 5.30
N LYS A 85 18.28 -22.87 4.67
CA LYS A 85 17.26 -23.75 5.29
C LYS A 85 16.22 -22.95 6.08
N PRO A 86 15.43 -22.07 5.44
CA PRO A 86 14.41 -21.29 6.13
C PRO A 86 13.30 -22.19 6.68
N ASP A 87 12.72 -21.78 7.79
CA ASP A 87 11.60 -22.49 8.42
C ASP A 87 10.25 -22.07 7.82
N ILE A 88 10.16 -20.87 7.24
CA ILE A 88 8.97 -20.31 6.59
C ILE A 88 9.41 -19.53 5.34
N ILE A 89 8.66 -19.62 4.26
CA ILE A 89 8.76 -18.73 3.09
C ILE A 89 7.62 -17.74 3.17
N TRP A 90 7.93 -16.45 3.30
CA TRP A 90 6.97 -15.36 3.35
C TRP A 90 7.16 -14.44 2.14
N PHE A 91 6.09 -14.18 1.40
CA PHE A 91 6.18 -13.36 0.20
C PHE A 91 4.97 -12.45 0.04
N MET A 92 5.18 -11.32 -0.61
CA MET A 92 4.21 -10.25 -0.74
C MET A 92 4.23 -9.68 -2.16
N THR A 93 3.15 -9.31 -2.69
CA THR A 93 2.77 -8.49 -3.84
C THR A 93 1.63 -9.13 -4.66
N ASP A 94 1.39 -8.64 -5.87
CA ASP A 94 0.35 -9.09 -6.79
C ASP A 94 0.62 -10.54 -7.28
N PRO A 95 -0.41 -11.38 -7.42
CA PRO A 95 -0.25 -12.77 -7.88
C PRO A 95 0.52 -12.93 -9.19
N ARG A 96 0.46 -11.96 -10.09
CA ARG A 96 1.16 -12.01 -11.39
C ARG A 96 2.65 -12.29 -11.30
N PHE A 97 3.26 -11.85 -10.21
CA PHE A 97 4.71 -11.96 -10.03
C PHE A 97 5.15 -13.31 -9.45
N TRP A 98 4.21 -14.17 -9.00
CA TRP A 98 4.52 -15.40 -8.29
C TRP A 98 4.23 -16.68 -9.07
N GLY A 99 3.82 -16.60 -10.32
CA GLY A 99 3.56 -17.77 -11.16
C GLY A 99 4.72 -18.77 -11.19
N TRP A 100 5.96 -18.29 -11.26
CA TRP A 100 7.16 -19.11 -11.23
C TRP A 100 7.35 -19.85 -9.90
N LEU A 101 6.98 -19.24 -8.77
CA LEU A 101 7.06 -19.82 -7.42
C LEU A 101 6.00 -20.90 -7.25
N TRP A 102 4.76 -20.63 -7.61
CA TRP A 102 3.67 -21.61 -7.52
C TRP A 102 3.85 -22.79 -8.47
N HIS A 103 4.63 -22.63 -9.53
CA HIS A 103 4.98 -23.76 -10.43
C HIS A 103 5.80 -24.85 -9.74
N ILE A 104 6.52 -24.50 -8.68
CA ILE A 104 7.32 -25.43 -7.86
C ILE A 104 6.80 -25.52 -6.41
N GLU A 105 5.56 -25.12 -6.15
CA GLU A 105 5.00 -25.04 -4.80
C GLU A 105 5.11 -26.37 -4.03
N ASN A 106 4.90 -27.52 -4.73
CA ASN A 106 5.01 -28.83 -4.12
C ASN A 106 6.44 -29.14 -3.62
N GLU A 107 7.46 -28.71 -4.37
CA GLU A 107 8.85 -28.88 -3.98
C GLU A 107 9.15 -28.04 -2.72
N ILE A 108 8.70 -26.81 -2.72
CA ILE A 108 8.98 -25.86 -1.64
C ILE A 108 8.19 -26.18 -0.37
N ARG A 109 6.88 -26.41 -0.50
CA ARG A 109 5.98 -26.72 0.62
C ARG A 109 6.29 -28.06 1.28
N ALA A 110 6.93 -29.00 0.56
CA ALA A 110 7.44 -30.20 1.17
C ALA A 110 8.59 -29.94 2.18
N LEU A 111 9.27 -28.80 2.06
CA LEU A 111 10.40 -28.42 2.92
C LEU A 111 9.98 -27.40 3.98
N ALA A 112 9.19 -26.38 3.63
CA ALA A 112 8.79 -25.29 4.51
C ALA A 112 7.43 -24.72 4.09
N PRO A 113 6.58 -24.26 5.02
CA PRO A 113 5.31 -23.64 4.70
C PRO A 113 5.48 -22.33 3.94
N MET A 114 4.56 -22.07 3.02
CA MET A 114 4.46 -20.85 2.22
C MET A 114 3.36 -19.94 2.76
N VAL A 115 3.72 -18.71 3.09
CA VAL A 115 2.85 -17.65 3.60
C VAL A 115 2.78 -16.52 2.58
N TYR A 116 1.61 -16.33 2.00
CA TYR A 116 1.37 -15.27 1.02
C TYR A 116 0.71 -14.06 1.67
N TYR A 117 1.38 -12.90 1.67
CA TYR A 117 0.77 -11.64 2.04
C TYR A 117 0.17 -11.00 0.80
N HIS A 118 -1.13 -11.22 0.64
CA HIS A 118 -1.85 -11.01 -0.61
C HIS A 118 -2.28 -9.57 -0.81
N VAL A 119 -1.80 -8.97 -1.89
CA VAL A 119 -2.22 -7.68 -2.41
C VAL A 119 -3.23 -7.89 -3.54
N TRP A 120 -4.48 -7.47 -3.31
CA TRP A 120 -5.52 -7.48 -4.34
C TRP A 120 -6.42 -6.28 -4.14
N ASP A 121 -6.86 -5.64 -5.22
CA ASP A 121 -7.51 -4.34 -5.18
C ASP A 121 -8.91 -4.29 -5.81
N ASN A 122 -9.43 -5.44 -6.24
CA ASN A 122 -10.69 -5.50 -6.99
C ASN A 122 -11.69 -6.50 -6.41
N PHE A 123 -12.96 -6.19 -6.62
CA PHE A 123 -14.09 -7.08 -6.41
C PHE A 123 -15.09 -6.90 -7.56
N PRO A 124 -15.70 -7.95 -8.11
CA PRO A 124 -15.87 -9.34 -7.64
C PRO A 124 -14.61 -10.18 -7.57
N ALA A 125 -14.71 -11.26 -6.77
CA ALA A 125 -13.59 -12.14 -6.45
C ALA A 125 -12.96 -12.79 -7.70
N PRO A 126 -11.62 -12.80 -7.81
CA PRO A 126 -10.90 -13.30 -8.98
C PRO A 126 -10.84 -14.83 -8.98
N THR A 127 -11.88 -15.50 -9.47
CA THR A 127 -11.97 -16.97 -9.46
C THR A 127 -10.82 -17.68 -10.21
N PHE A 128 -10.18 -16.99 -11.15
CA PHE A 128 -8.98 -17.48 -11.83
C PHE A 128 -7.74 -17.57 -10.94
N ASN A 129 -7.72 -16.90 -9.77
CA ASN A 129 -6.64 -17.01 -8.78
C ASN A 129 -6.76 -18.25 -7.89
N LYS A 130 -7.82 -19.07 -8.03
CA LYS A 130 -8.07 -20.21 -7.14
C LYS A 130 -6.86 -21.13 -6.98
N LYS A 131 -6.22 -21.54 -8.07
CA LYS A 131 -5.03 -22.39 -8.02
C LYS A 131 -3.87 -21.74 -7.27
N PHE A 132 -3.69 -20.43 -7.45
CA PHE A 132 -2.66 -19.67 -6.75
C PHE A 132 -2.93 -19.61 -5.25
N TYR A 133 -4.18 -19.39 -4.84
CA TYR A 133 -4.53 -19.38 -3.42
C TYR A 133 -4.31 -20.75 -2.78
N GLU A 134 -4.72 -21.83 -3.45
CA GLU A 134 -4.58 -23.20 -2.96
C GLU A 134 -3.12 -23.69 -2.92
N SER A 135 -2.21 -22.98 -3.57
CA SER A 135 -0.76 -23.26 -3.56
C SER A 135 -0.03 -22.65 -2.35
N ASN A 136 -0.74 -22.21 -1.31
CA ASN A 136 -0.15 -21.68 -0.09
C ASN A 136 -0.63 -22.42 1.16
N ASP A 137 0.17 -22.39 2.21
CA ASP A 137 -0.22 -22.94 3.51
C ASP A 137 -1.04 -21.91 4.33
N PHE A 138 -0.82 -20.61 4.04
CA PHE A 138 -1.53 -19.52 4.68
C PHE A 138 -1.54 -18.27 3.80
N ILE A 139 -2.66 -17.52 3.83
CA ILE A 139 -2.79 -16.24 3.16
C ILE A 139 -3.15 -15.15 4.17
N ALA A 140 -2.27 -14.18 4.38
CA ALA A 140 -2.60 -12.93 5.03
C ALA A 140 -3.17 -11.95 3.99
N THR A 141 -4.23 -11.23 4.33
CA THR A 141 -4.91 -10.32 3.40
C THR A 141 -4.84 -8.89 3.89
N ILE A 142 -4.50 -7.97 2.99
CA ILE A 142 -4.20 -6.57 3.32
C ILE A 142 -5.44 -5.73 3.63
N SER A 143 -6.61 -6.13 3.14
CA SER A 143 -7.88 -5.41 3.32
C SER A 143 -9.05 -6.36 3.53
N LYS A 144 -10.16 -5.85 4.04
CA LYS A 144 -11.41 -6.63 4.18
C LYS A 144 -11.94 -7.13 2.84
N VAL A 145 -11.75 -6.34 1.76
CA VAL A 145 -12.12 -6.75 0.39
C VAL A 145 -11.24 -7.90 -0.10
N THR A 146 -9.93 -7.84 0.14
CA THR A 146 -9.02 -8.94 -0.19
C THR A 146 -9.37 -10.21 0.60
N ASP A 147 -9.68 -10.08 1.89
CA ASP A 147 -10.09 -11.20 2.75
C ASP A 147 -11.38 -11.86 2.23
N LYS A 148 -12.39 -11.04 1.91
CA LYS A 148 -13.63 -11.51 1.29
C LYS A 148 -13.39 -12.23 -0.04
N ALA A 149 -12.48 -11.72 -0.87
CA ALA A 149 -12.13 -12.32 -2.16
C ALA A 149 -11.47 -13.71 -1.97
N VAL A 150 -10.49 -13.83 -1.08
CA VAL A 150 -9.82 -15.12 -0.80
C VAL A 150 -10.81 -16.14 -0.25
N LYS A 151 -11.63 -15.79 0.73
CA LYS A 151 -12.64 -16.67 1.33
C LYS A 151 -13.72 -17.13 0.33
N ALA A 152 -14.08 -16.26 -0.61
CA ALA A 152 -15.04 -16.60 -1.65
C ALA A 152 -14.47 -17.55 -2.70
N VAL A 153 -13.19 -17.41 -3.06
CA VAL A 153 -12.53 -18.20 -4.11
C VAL A 153 -11.98 -19.52 -3.59
N SER A 154 -11.38 -19.53 -2.41
CA SER A 154 -10.69 -20.70 -1.84
C SER A 154 -10.95 -20.79 -0.32
N PRO A 155 -12.19 -21.14 0.09
CA PRO A 155 -12.58 -21.17 1.50
C PRO A 155 -11.83 -22.23 2.33
N SER A 156 -11.19 -23.20 1.70
CA SER A 156 -10.39 -24.25 2.36
C SER A 156 -8.99 -23.79 2.74
N VAL A 157 -8.51 -22.68 2.19
CA VAL A 157 -7.17 -22.16 2.50
C VAL A 157 -7.23 -21.36 3.81
N ALA A 158 -6.31 -21.65 4.72
CA ALA A 158 -6.18 -20.86 5.94
C ALA A 158 -5.84 -19.41 5.59
N SER A 159 -6.67 -18.47 6.01
CA SER A 159 -6.46 -17.05 5.75
C SER A 159 -6.88 -16.17 6.92
N GLN A 160 -6.25 -15.00 7.02
CA GLN A 160 -6.56 -14.01 8.04
C GLN A 160 -6.37 -12.59 7.51
N TYR A 161 -7.27 -11.70 7.88
CA TYR A 161 -7.13 -10.27 7.67
C TYR A 161 -6.05 -9.70 8.58
N ILE A 162 -4.95 -9.24 7.98
CA ILE A 162 -3.83 -8.56 8.63
C ILE A 162 -3.50 -7.32 7.80
N PRO A 163 -4.05 -6.15 8.13
CA PRO A 163 -3.86 -4.94 7.36
C PRO A 163 -2.44 -4.40 7.45
N HIS A 164 -2.13 -3.45 6.59
CA HIS A 164 -0.92 -2.65 6.67
C HIS A 164 -0.90 -1.76 7.91
N VAL A 165 0.28 -1.28 8.24
CA VAL A 165 0.52 -0.37 9.37
C VAL A 165 1.15 0.93 8.92
N VAL A 166 1.04 1.94 9.74
CA VAL A 166 1.77 3.21 9.61
C VAL A 166 2.64 3.43 10.85
N ASP A 167 3.72 4.18 10.72
CA ASP A 167 4.45 4.64 11.90
C ASP A 167 3.80 5.91 12.44
N GLU A 168 2.97 5.75 13.47
CA GLU A 168 2.20 6.81 14.11
C GLU A 168 3.05 7.84 14.88
N ASN A 169 4.34 7.56 15.07
CA ASN A 169 5.28 8.51 15.63
C ASN A 169 5.81 9.48 14.56
N ILE A 170 5.84 9.05 13.31
CA ILE A 170 6.22 9.85 12.15
C ILE A 170 4.99 10.51 11.54
N PHE A 171 3.99 9.70 11.15
CA PHE A 171 2.74 10.20 10.57
C PHE A 171 1.78 10.61 11.69
N LYS A 172 1.82 11.89 12.01
CA LYS A 172 1.01 12.52 13.06
C LYS A 172 0.75 13.98 12.74
N LYS A 173 -0.17 14.62 13.47
CA LYS A 173 -0.33 16.07 13.40
C LYS A 173 0.90 16.75 13.96
N TYR A 174 1.53 17.60 13.17
CA TYR A 174 2.61 18.48 13.59
C TYR A 174 2.06 19.82 14.10
N PRO A 175 2.82 20.55 14.97
CA PRO A 175 2.47 21.90 15.35
C PRO A 175 2.33 22.84 14.14
N ASP A 176 1.40 23.78 14.18
CA ASP A 176 1.12 24.71 13.07
C ASP A 176 2.36 25.50 12.65
N GLN A 177 3.25 25.81 13.60
CA GLN A 177 4.52 26.49 13.31
C GLN A 177 5.40 25.66 12.38
N GLU A 178 5.52 24.35 12.60
CA GLU A 178 6.32 23.47 11.74
C GLU A 178 5.71 23.36 10.33
N ALA A 179 4.38 23.33 10.22
CA ALA A 179 3.68 23.33 8.94
C ALA A 179 3.93 24.65 8.18
N ALA A 180 3.91 25.80 8.88
CA ALA A 180 4.20 27.12 8.29
C ALA A 180 5.67 27.24 7.83
N GLU A 181 6.61 26.78 8.66
CA GLU A 181 8.04 26.74 8.30
C GLU A 181 8.28 25.83 7.08
N PHE A 182 7.59 24.70 7.00
CA PHE A 182 7.68 23.81 5.86
C PHE A 182 7.11 24.43 4.58
N LYS A 183 5.99 25.18 4.66
CA LYS A 183 5.45 25.96 3.53
C LYS A 183 6.48 26.94 2.95
N SER A 184 7.26 27.57 3.84
CA SER A 184 8.29 28.59 3.43
C SER A 184 9.63 27.96 3.06
N SER A 185 9.86 26.67 3.26
CA SER A 185 11.14 25.99 3.01
C SER A 185 11.54 25.82 1.55
N GLY A 186 10.62 26.09 0.61
CA GLY A 186 10.83 25.89 -0.82
C GLY A 186 10.88 24.42 -1.27
N VAL A 187 10.47 23.47 -0.42
CA VAL A 187 10.36 22.05 -0.78
C VAL A 187 9.36 21.85 -1.92
N ILE A 188 8.27 22.64 -1.91
CA ILE A 188 7.37 22.77 -3.04
C ILE A 188 7.80 24.00 -3.84
N LYS A 189 8.52 23.76 -4.93
CA LYS A 189 8.95 24.82 -5.84
C LYS A 189 7.73 25.54 -6.40
N GLU A 190 7.81 26.87 -6.46
CA GLU A 190 6.77 27.75 -7.01
C GLU A 190 5.45 27.73 -6.23
N GLY A 191 5.44 27.22 -5.00
CA GLY A 191 4.25 27.14 -4.15
C GLY A 191 3.74 28.53 -3.76
N ASN A 192 2.67 28.97 -4.39
CA ASN A 192 1.91 30.15 -3.90
C ASN A 192 0.71 29.67 -3.11
N PHE A 193 0.85 29.69 -1.78
CA PHE A 193 -0.16 29.24 -0.83
C PHE A 193 -1.09 30.34 -0.31
N VAL A 194 -1.01 31.54 -0.88
CA VAL A 194 -1.90 32.65 -0.57
C VAL A 194 -2.64 33.12 -1.81
N ASP A 195 -3.89 33.54 -1.62
CA ASP A 195 -4.69 34.11 -2.69
C ASP A 195 -4.32 35.62 -2.89
N LYS A 196 -4.95 36.26 -3.86
CA LYS A 196 -4.75 37.68 -4.16
C LYS A 196 -5.10 38.62 -3.00
N ASP A 197 -5.91 38.16 -2.05
CA ASP A 197 -6.34 38.89 -0.87
C ASP A 197 -5.47 38.60 0.35
N GLY A 198 -4.39 37.81 0.18
CA GLY A 198 -3.45 37.41 1.24
C GLY A 198 -3.96 36.29 2.18
N LYS A 199 -5.09 35.64 1.83
CA LYS A 199 -5.62 34.50 2.58
C LYS A 199 -4.96 33.21 2.16
N GLN A 200 -4.84 32.28 3.10
CA GLN A 200 -4.34 30.94 2.80
C GLN A 200 -5.26 30.23 1.81
N LYS A 201 -4.66 29.66 0.75
CA LYS A 201 -5.35 28.80 -0.18
C LYS A 201 -5.66 27.45 0.46
N PHE A 202 -6.77 26.86 0.08
CA PHE A 202 -7.05 25.46 0.39
C PHE A 202 -6.12 24.55 -0.39
N VAL A 203 -5.52 23.55 0.28
CA VAL A 203 -4.54 22.67 -0.34
C VAL A 203 -5.07 21.25 -0.41
N PHE A 204 -5.31 20.77 -1.63
CA PHE A 204 -5.51 19.35 -1.89
C PHE A 204 -4.16 18.66 -2.11
N PHE A 205 -4.03 17.43 -1.63
CA PHE A 205 -2.85 16.61 -1.82
C PHE A 205 -3.21 15.30 -2.51
N TRP A 206 -2.42 14.91 -3.50
CA TRP A 206 -2.53 13.63 -4.19
C TRP A 206 -1.17 12.95 -4.22
N ASN A 207 -1.05 11.83 -3.52
CA ASN A 207 0.20 11.06 -3.41
C ASN A 207 -0.03 9.66 -3.99
N ASN A 208 0.34 9.44 -5.22
CA ASN A 208 0.22 8.17 -5.91
C ASN A 208 1.23 8.09 -7.05
N ARG A 209 1.52 6.87 -7.51
CA ARG A 209 2.19 6.68 -8.79
C ARG A 209 1.30 7.22 -9.92
N ASN A 210 1.88 7.92 -10.88
CA ASN A 210 1.21 8.32 -12.10
C ASN A 210 0.95 7.07 -12.96
N ALA A 211 -0.16 6.41 -12.71
CA ALA A 211 -0.60 5.21 -13.40
C ALA A 211 -2.08 5.31 -13.76
N ARG A 212 -2.49 4.71 -14.87
CA ARG A 212 -3.84 4.81 -15.44
C ARG A 212 -4.95 4.68 -14.39
N ARG A 213 -4.91 3.61 -13.57
CA ARG A 213 -5.94 3.35 -12.57
C ARG A 213 -5.99 4.37 -11.42
N LYS A 214 -4.97 5.22 -11.28
CA LYS A 214 -4.90 6.27 -10.24
C LYS A 214 -5.55 7.58 -10.67
N GLN A 215 -6.02 7.67 -11.91
CA GLN A 215 -6.78 8.81 -12.44
C GLN A 215 -6.03 10.14 -12.36
N SER A 216 -4.70 10.14 -12.45
CA SER A 216 -3.85 11.34 -12.25
C SER A 216 -4.28 12.54 -13.12
N GLY A 217 -4.44 12.33 -14.42
CA GLY A 217 -4.90 13.38 -15.33
C GLY A 217 -6.36 13.79 -15.11
N SER A 218 -7.22 12.83 -14.76
CA SER A 218 -8.63 13.12 -14.43
C SER A 218 -8.74 13.96 -13.15
N VAL A 219 -7.91 13.72 -12.15
CA VAL A 219 -7.85 14.53 -10.92
C VAL A 219 -7.52 15.98 -11.26
N ILE A 220 -6.54 16.22 -12.14
CA ILE A 220 -6.18 17.58 -12.60
C ILE A 220 -7.36 18.23 -13.34
N PHE A 221 -8.03 17.46 -14.22
CA PHE A 221 -9.19 17.95 -14.96
C PHE A 221 -10.36 18.34 -14.04
N TRP A 222 -10.72 17.47 -13.09
CA TRP A 222 -11.77 17.74 -12.10
C TRP A 222 -11.40 18.84 -11.12
N PHE A 223 -10.12 18.96 -10.77
CA PHE A 223 -9.64 20.09 -9.96
C PHE A 223 -9.81 21.41 -10.70
N LYS A 224 -9.55 21.45 -12.01
CA LYS A 224 -9.84 22.67 -12.82
C LYS A 224 -11.34 22.99 -12.83
N GLU A 225 -12.23 22.00 -13.01
CA GLU A 225 -13.67 22.23 -12.94
C GLU A 225 -14.12 22.73 -11.55
N PHE A 226 -13.48 22.25 -10.48
CA PHE A 226 -13.69 22.78 -9.13
C PHE A 226 -13.23 24.26 -9.04
N LEU A 227 -12.05 24.60 -9.56
CA LEU A 227 -11.57 25.98 -9.58
C LEU A 227 -12.47 26.91 -10.38
N ASP A 228 -13.06 26.45 -11.48
CA ASP A 228 -14.04 27.23 -12.26
C ASP A 228 -15.27 27.62 -11.42
N ARG A 229 -15.61 26.85 -10.38
CA ARG A 229 -16.71 27.14 -9.46
C ARG A 229 -16.34 28.09 -8.33
N VAL A 230 -15.14 27.94 -7.77
CA VAL A 230 -14.76 28.65 -6.52
C VAL A 230 -13.77 29.79 -6.76
N GLY A 231 -13.07 29.80 -7.89
CA GLY A 231 -12.02 30.75 -8.26
C GLY A 231 -10.64 30.10 -8.31
N HIS A 232 -9.85 30.45 -9.34
CA HIS A 232 -8.54 29.86 -9.59
C HIS A 232 -7.46 30.26 -8.57
N ASP A 233 -7.69 31.28 -7.77
CA ASP A 233 -6.81 31.74 -6.71
C ASP A 233 -7.15 31.17 -5.32
N LYS A 234 -8.19 30.33 -5.19
CA LYS A 234 -8.73 29.89 -3.88
C LYS A 234 -8.17 28.56 -3.38
N ALA A 235 -7.66 27.73 -4.27
CA ALA A 235 -7.12 26.43 -3.90
C ALA A 235 -5.89 26.08 -4.73
N SER A 236 -5.12 25.10 -4.26
CA SER A 236 -4.00 24.49 -4.97
C SER A 236 -4.03 22.98 -4.82
N LEU A 237 -3.55 22.28 -5.83
CA LEU A 237 -3.37 20.83 -5.83
C LEU A 237 -1.88 20.50 -5.84
N ILE A 238 -1.40 19.80 -4.81
CA ILE A 238 -0.05 19.24 -4.79
C ILE A 238 -0.11 17.79 -5.23
N MET A 239 0.62 17.43 -6.27
CA MET A 239 0.76 16.05 -6.73
C MET A 239 2.17 15.52 -6.46
N HIS A 240 2.28 14.58 -5.54
CA HIS A 240 3.53 13.89 -5.24
C HIS A 240 3.65 12.64 -6.12
N THR A 241 4.38 12.77 -7.23
CA THR A 241 4.46 11.73 -8.27
C THR A 241 5.57 12.00 -9.28
N ASP A 242 5.92 10.98 -10.07
CA ASP A 242 6.66 11.17 -11.33
C ASP A 242 5.69 11.66 -12.42
N VAL A 243 5.88 12.89 -12.88
CA VAL A 243 5.03 13.56 -13.87
C VAL A 243 5.08 12.91 -15.26
N LYS A 244 6.16 12.14 -15.53
CA LYS A 244 6.43 11.45 -16.81
C LYS A 244 6.60 9.95 -16.65
N ASP A 245 5.96 9.33 -15.65
CA ASP A 245 5.96 7.86 -15.50
C ASP A 245 5.52 7.22 -16.83
N PRO A 246 6.29 6.29 -17.40
CA PRO A 246 5.96 5.66 -18.70
C PRO A 246 4.66 4.87 -18.70
N HIS A 247 4.10 4.56 -17.52
CA HIS A 247 2.81 3.88 -17.37
C HIS A 247 1.66 4.85 -17.09
N GLY A 248 1.93 6.15 -17.09
CA GLY A 248 0.98 7.21 -16.79
C GLY A 248 0.77 8.17 -17.96
N GLN A 249 0.34 9.36 -17.61
CA GLN A 249 0.07 10.46 -18.54
C GLN A 249 1.15 11.52 -18.39
N ASP A 250 1.38 12.33 -19.44
CA ASP A 250 2.22 13.53 -19.33
C ASP A 250 1.40 14.63 -18.61
N LEU A 251 1.63 14.76 -17.30
CA LEU A 251 0.87 15.67 -16.46
C LEU A 251 1.20 17.14 -16.75
N GLU A 252 2.41 17.46 -17.20
CA GLU A 252 2.78 18.82 -17.61
C GLU A 252 2.02 19.23 -18.87
N ALA A 253 1.88 18.34 -19.84
CA ALA A 253 1.09 18.59 -21.04
C ALA A 253 -0.41 18.79 -20.71
N ILE A 254 -0.94 18.06 -19.72
CA ILE A 254 -2.34 18.20 -19.27
C ILE A 254 -2.57 19.58 -18.65
N ILE A 255 -1.75 20.04 -17.71
CA ILE A 255 -1.92 21.36 -17.09
C ILE A 255 -1.79 22.49 -18.12
N ALA A 256 -0.87 22.36 -19.10
CA ALA A 256 -0.73 23.32 -20.19
C ALA A 256 -1.99 23.36 -21.08
N SER A 257 -2.51 22.19 -21.44
CA SER A 257 -3.76 22.07 -22.25
C SER A 257 -4.99 22.65 -21.55
N LEU A 258 -5.05 22.53 -20.21
CA LEU A 258 -6.16 23.06 -19.40
C LEU A 258 -5.99 24.54 -19.01
N GLY A 259 -4.83 25.14 -19.30
CA GLY A 259 -4.55 26.54 -18.98
C GLY A 259 -4.41 26.86 -17.50
N ILE A 260 -4.03 25.87 -16.67
CA ILE A 260 -3.83 26.01 -15.22
C ILE A 260 -2.34 25.93 -14.86
N MET A 261 -1.57 26.92 -15.37
CA MET A 261 -0.11 26.97 -15.27
C MET A 261 0.39 28.03 -14.26
N ASN A 262 -0.48 28.67 -13.48
CA ASN A 262 -0.11 29.77 -12.59
C ASN A 262 0.05 29.33 -11.13
N GLY A 263 0.47 28.07 -10.92
CA GLY A 263 0.65 27.49 -9.58
C GLY A 263 -0.63 26.90 -8.96
N GLU A 264 -1.67 26.68 -9.76
CA GLU A 264 -2.86 25.96 -9.31
C GLU A 264 -2.54 24.49 -9.03
N VAL A 265 -1.71 23.87 -9.88
CA VAL A 265 -1.19 22.51 -9.70
C VAL A 265 0.33 22.57 -9.51
N MET A 266 0.81 21.96 -8.47
CA MET A 266 2.21 21.91 -8.10
C MET A 266 2.70 20.46 -8.05
N PHE A 267 3.88 20.19 -8.61
CA PHE A 267 4.46 18.86 -8.59
C PHE A 267 5.57 18.72 -7.55
N SER A 268 5.50 17.65 -6.79
CA SER A 268 6.51 17.17 -5.86
C SER A 268 7.07 15.86 -6.40
N THR A 269 8.26 15.92 -7.01
CA THR A 269 8.84 14.80 -7.78
C THR A 269 9.99 14.08 -7.08
N ASN A 270 10.50 14.63 -5.98
CA ASN A 270 11.60 14.02 -5.24
C ASN A 270 11.07 12.85 -4.38
N LYS A 271 11.88 11.83 -4.21
CA LYS A 271 11.63 10.80 -3.19
C LYS A 271 11.97 11.38 -1.82
N TYR A 272 11.01 11.45 -0.95
CA TYR A 272 11.20 11.97 0.41
C TYR A 272 11.24 10.85 1.45
N PRO A 273 11.98 11.06 2.55
CA PRO A 273 11.85 10.21 3.73
C PRO A 273 10.45 10.39 4.37
N PRO A 274 10.00 9.42 5.17
CA PRO A 274 8.67 9.45 5.78
C PRO A 274 8.35 10.73 6.56
N GLU A 275 9.34 11.30 7.25
CA GLU A 275 9.19 12.55 8.03
C GLU A 275 8.86 13.75 7.15
N THR A 276 9.47 13.84 5.98
CA THR A 276 9.17 14.91 5.01
C THR A 276 7.81 14.67 4.35
N LEU A 277 7.47 13.42 4.07
CA LEU A 277 6.16 13.06 3.53
C LEU A 277 5.04 13.37 4.53
N ALA A 278 5.25 13.10 5.82
CA ALA A 278 4.31 13.47 6.88
C ALA A 278 4.05 14.99 6.93
N LYS A 279 5.07 15.81 6.66
CA LYS A 279 4.91 17.27 6.57
C LYS A 279 4.07 17.70 5.36
N LEU A 280 4.13 16.97 4.25
CA LEU A 280 3.25 17.22 3.09
C LEU A 280 1.78 16.93 3.42
N TYR A 281 1.49 15.87 4.14
CA TYR A 281 0.13 15.60 4.64
C TYR A 281 -0.34 16.69 5.61
N ASN A 282 0.52 17.15 6.51
CA ASN A 282 0.20 18.23 7.44
C ASN A 282 0.01 19.60 6.78
N LEU A 283 0.60 19.80 5.59
CA LEU A 283 0.43 21.02 4.81
C LEU A 283 -0.93 21.04 4.09
N ALA A 284 -1.46 19.86 3.78
CA ALA A 284 -2.71 19.71 3.04
C ALA A 284 -3.94 19.85 3.95
N ASP A 285 -5.02 20.43 3.42
CA ASP A 285 -6.34 20.44 4.02
C ASP A 285 -7.12 19.15 3.76
N CYS A 286 -6.80 18.45 2.67
CA CYS A 286 -7.45 17.20 2.29
C CYS A 286 -6.57 16.40 1.31
N THR A 287 -6.52 15.08 1.50
CA THR A 287 -5.88 14.16 0.54
C THR A 287 -6.93 13.49 -0.35
N ILE A 288 -6.66 13.41 -1.65
CA ILE A 288 -7.56 12.80 -2.64
C ILE A 288 -6.96 11.50 -3.17
N ASN A 289 -7.76 10.45 -3.20
CA ASN A 289 -7.43 9.20 -3.89
C ASN A 289 -8.68 8.61 -4.55
N VAL A 290 -8.92 9.01 -5.79
CA VAL A 290 -10.06 8.56 -6.62
C VAL A 290 -9.62 7.48 -7.61
N ALA A 291 -8.81 6.55 -7.14
CA ALA A 291 -8.36 5.41 -7.93
C ALA A 291 -9.53 4.51 -8.33
N ASP A 292 -9.44 3.91 -9.53
CA ASP A 292 -10.39 2.91 -10.01
C ASP A 292 -10.30 1.57 -9.25
N ALA A 293 -9.17 1.35 -8.59
CA ALA A 293 -8.88 0.18 -7.77
C ALA A 293 -7.72 0.49 -6.83
N GLU A 294 -7.83 0.09 -5.56
CA GLU A 294 -6.80 0.30 -4.54
C GLU A 294 -6.76 -0.86 -3.55
N GLY A 295 -5.62 -1.52 -3.44
CA GLY A 295 -5.46 -2.67 -2.54
C GLY A 295 -5.64 -2.31 -1.07
N PHE A 296 -4.89 -1.31 -0.61
CA PHE A 296 -5.01 -0.78 0.75
C PHE A 296 -5.16 0.75 0.76
N GLY A 297 -4.27 1.49 0.10
CA GLY A 297 -4.28 2.95 0.08
C GLY A 297 -3.39 3.57 1.16
N LEU A 298 -2.09 3.28 1.13
CA LEU A 298 -1.14 3.81 2.13
C LEU A 298 -1.17 5.33 2.20
N ALA A 299 -1.29 6.03 1.08
CA ALA A 299 -1.30 7.49 1.05
C ALA A 299 -2.47 8.10 1.84
N THR A 300 -3.66 7.56 1.71
CA THR A 300 -4.83 8.01 2.48
C THR A 300 -4.75 7.58 3.94
N PHE A 301 -4.14 6.44 4.20
CA PHE A 301 -3.91 5.94 5.55
C PHE A 301 -2.91 6.81 6.33
N GLU A 302 -1.80 7.20 5.68
CA GLU A 302 -0.82 8.17 6.20
C GLU A 302 -1.44 9.54 6.42
N SER A 303 -2.34 9.98 5.51
CA SER A 303 -3.11 11.20 5.63
C SER A 303 -3.97 11.24 6.89
N LEU A 304 -4.76 10.18 7.11
CA LEU A 304 -5.59 10.05 8.32
C LEU A 304 -4.74 10.03 9.59
N ALA A 305 -3.59 9.35 9.57
CA ALA A 305 -2.65 9.36 10.69
C ALA A 305 -2.13 10.77 11.00
N CYS A 306 -2.03 11.65 10.00
CA CYS A 306 -1.66 13.07 10.13
C CYS A 306 -2.84 13.99 10.46
N GLU A 307 -4.03 13.46 10.76
CA GLU A 307 -5.27 14.23 10.98
C GLU A 307 -5.72 15.03 9.74
N THR A 308 -5.36 14.60 8.56
CA THR A 308 -5.78 15.21 7.30
C THR A 308 -6.88 14.36 6.68
N PRO A 309 -8.12 14.90 6.54
CA PRO A 309 -9.26 14.17 6.00
C PRO A 309 -9.05 13.79 4.54
N ILE A 310 -9.84 12.83 4.06
CA ILE A 310 -9.67 12.23 2.74
C ILE A 310 -10.93 12.33 1.87
N ILE A 311 -10.73 12.37 0.54
CA ILE A 311 -11.77 12.12 -0.47
C ILE A 311 -11.34 10.89 -1.24
N VAL A 312 -12.16 9.84 -1.25
CA VAL A 312 -11.78 8.55 -1.86
C VAL A 312 -12.92 7.90 -2.64
N THR A 313 -12.56 7.12 -3.66
CA THR A 313 -13.50 6.15 -4.25
C THR A 313 -13.78 5.03 -3.25
N MET A 314 -15.04 4.60 -3.14
CA MET A 314 -15.44 3.44 -2.32
C MET A 314 -15.02 2.13 -3.02
N THR A 315 -13.70 1.91 -3.11
CA THR A 315 -13.10 0.74 -3.76
C THR A 315 -11.99 0.13 -2.88
N GLY A 316 -11.83 -1.19 -2.96
CA GLY A 316 -10.76 -1.91 -2.26
C GLY A 316 -10.61 -1.52 -0.79
N GLY A 317 -9.39 -1.29 -0.35
CA GLY A 317 -9.07 -0.90 1.02
C GLY A 317 -9.46 0.53 1.40
N LEU A 318 -9.74 1.41 0.44
CA LEU A 318 -10.18 2.78 0.72
C LEU A 318 -11.51 2.84 1.47
N GLN A 319 -12.38 1.85 1.23
CA GLN A 319 -13.69 1.76 1.89
C GLN A 319 -13.56 1.68 3.41
N GLU A 320 -12.63 0.87 3.89
CA GLU A 320 -12.42 0.66 5.33
C GLU A 320 -11.58 1.76 5.99
N GLN A 321 -11.03 2.68 5.21
CA GLN A 321 -10.28 3.84 5.70
C GLN A 321 -11.18 5.06 5.87
N VAL A 322 -12.11 5.29 4.94
CA VAL A 322 -12.96 6.48 4.97
C VAL A 322 -14.13 6.36 5.94
N THR A 323 -14.48 5.14 6.32
CA THR A 323 -15.52 4.85 7.31
C THR A 323 -15.28 3.51 8.01
N ASP A 324 -15.70 3.41 9.26
CA ASP A 324 -15.77 2.12 9.98
C ASP A 324 -17.16 1.44 9.87
N GLY A 325 -18.09 2.11 9.19
CA GLY A 325 -19.47 1.71 9.01
C GLY A 325 -20.47 2.49 9.91
N GLU A 326 -19.98 3.19 10.91
CA GLU A 326 -20.76 4.03 11.81
C GLU A 326 -20.38 5.52 11.63
N GLU A 327 -19.10 5.82 11.61
CA GLU A 327 -18.57 7.16 11.43
C GLU A 327 -17.83 7.31 10.09
N TRP A 328 -17.74 8.56 9.63
CA TRP A 328 -16.99 8.95 8.45
C TRP A 328 -15.78 9.79 8.82
N PHE A 329 -14.67 9.55 8.11
CA PHE A 329 -13.38 10.22 8.33
C PHE A 329 -12.95 11.06 7.11
N GLY A 330 -13.86 11.23 6.16
CA GLY A 330 -13.71 11.93 4.91
C GLY A 330 -14.96 11.80 4.04
N ILE A 331 -14.81 11.99 2.75
CA ILE A 331 -15.89 11.82 1.78
C ILE A 331 -15.64 10.56 0.95
N GLY A 332 -16.52 9.57 1.05
CA GLY A 332 -16.53 8.38 0.22
C GLY A 332 -17.41 8.59 -1.02
N LEU A 333 -16.86 8.30 -2.19
CA LEU A 333 -17.55 8.39 -3.47
C LEU A 333 -17.96 7.00 -3.93
N GLU A 334 -19.26 6.75 -4.01
CA GLU A 334 -19.77 5.48 -4.52
C GLU A 334 -19.49 5.36 -6.02
N PRO A 335 -19.00 4.20 -6.50
CA PRO A 335 -18.79 4.00 -7.93
C PRO A 335 -20.08 4.15 -8.73
N SER A 336 -20.11 5.05 -9.69
CA SER A 336 -21.25 5.25 -10.60
C SER A 336 -21.34 4.17 -11.69
N SER A 337 -20.23 3.47 -11.96
CA SER A 337 -20.15 2.36 -12.92
C SER A 337 -18.96 1.46 -12.64
N LYS A 338 -18.96 0.28 -13.28
CA LYS A 338 -17.81 -0.64 -13.29
C LYS A 338 -17.36 -0.87 -14.74
N ALA A 339 -16.05 -0.92 -14.94
CA ALA A 339 -15.44 -1.33 -16.20
C ALA A 339 -14.75 -2.69 -16.04
N ILE A 340 -14.84 -3.55 -17.06
CA ILE A 340 -14.05 -4.76 -17.13
C ILE A 340 -12.77 -4.45 -17.88
N ILE A 341 -11.65 -4.75 -17.26
CA ILE A 341 -10.32 -4.68 -17.88
C ILE A 341 -9.61 -6.01 -17.70
N GLY A 342 -8.48 -6.18 -18.34
CA GLY A 342 -7.67 -7.38 -18.20
C GLY A 342 -6.61 -7.51 -19.28
N SER A 343 -5.97 -8.65 -19.28
CA SER A 343 -4.97 -9.08 -20.25
C SER A 343 -5.06 -10.62 -20.39
N GLN A 344 -4.19 -11.19 -21.22
CA GLN A 344 -4.12 -12.66 -21.34
C GLN A 344 -3.67 -13.33 -20.03
N GLU A 345 -2.87 -12.64 -19.21
CA GLU A 345 -2.39 -13.13 -17.91
C GLU A 345 -3.42 -12.92 -16.80
N ILE A 346 -4.22 -11.85 -16.90
CA ILE A 346 -5.30 -11.51 -15.98
C ILE A 346 -6.58 -11.42 -16.79
N PRO A 347 -7.35 -12.49 -16.90
CA PRO A 347 -8.41 -12.61 -17.88
C PRO A 347 -9.52 -11.56 -17.72
N TRP A 348 -9.75 -11.10 -16.50
CA TRP A 348 -10.70 -10.01 -16.20
C TRP A 348 -10.50 -9.50 -14.79
N ILE A 349 -10.66 -8.20 -14.61
CA ILE A 349 -10.86 -7.54 -13.32
C ILE A 349 -11.92 -6.45 -13.50
N TYR A 350 -12.59 -6.08 -12.42
CA TYR A 350 -13.52 -4.96 -12.40
C TYR A 350 -12.84 -3.75 -11.79
N GLU A 351 -12.91 -2.62 -12.47
CA GLU A 351 -12.51 -1.33 -11.95
C GLU A 351 -13.73 -0.49 -11.63
N ASP A 352 -13.73 0.13 -10.47
CA ASP A 352 -14.76 1.05 -10.00
C ASP A 352 -14.53 2.43 -10.61
N ARG A 353 -15.59 3.04 -11.15
CA ARG A 353 -15.54 4.35 -11.82
C ARG A 353 -16.43 5.33 -11.10
N VAL A 354 -15.88 6.48 -10.72
CA VAL A 354 -16.64 7.60 -10.16
C VAL A 354 -17.02 8.59 -11.26
N ALA A 355 -18.15 9.29 -11.08
CA ALA A 355 -18.53 10.38 -11.97
C ALA A 355 -17.73 11.64 -11.62
N GLY A 356 -17.17 12.31 -12.64
CA GLY A 356 -16.40 13.55 -12.44
C GLY A 356 -17.16 14.62 -11.66
N LYS A 357 -18.46 14.76 -11.94
CA LYS A 357 -19.32 15.70 -11.20
C LYS A 357 -19.30 15.41 -9.67
N GLU A 358 -19.35 14.15 -9.26
CA GLU A 358 -19.35 13.78 -7.85
C GLU A 358 -18.00 14.08 -7.19
N VAL A 359 -16.89 13.91 -7.93
CA VAL A 359 -15.56 14.29 -7.45
C VAL A 359 -15.46 15.80 -7.24
N VAL A 360 -15.94 16.59 -8.21
CA VAL A 360 -15.95 18.06 -8.11
C VAL A 360 -16.86 18.53 -6.97
N ASP A 361 -18.04 17.92 -6.81
CA ASP A 361 -18.96 18.23 -5.70
C ASP A 361 -18.32 17.89 -4.33
N ALA A 362 -17.58 16.79 -4.23
CA ALA A 362 -16.85 16.42 -3.01
C ALA A 362 -15.70 17.38 -2.70
N MET A 363 -14.94 17.80 -3.72
CA MET A 363 -13.90 18.84 -3.54
C MET A 363 -14.53 20.14 -3.02
N GLU A 364 -15.65 20.57 -3.59
CA GLU A 364 -16.36 21.78 -3.17
C GLU A 364 -16.94 21.62 -1.75
N ALA A 365 -17.52 20.48 -1.42
CA ALA A 365 -18.04 20.20 -0.07
C ALA A 365 -16.91 20.27 0.97
N MET A 366 -15.77 19.65 0.74
CA MET A 366 -14.62 19.68 1.64
C MET A 366 -14.04 21.11 1.79
N TYR A 367 -13.94 21.83 0.67
CA TYR A 367 -13.49 23.23 0.67
C TYR A 367 -14.43 24.16 1.48
N ARG A 368 -15.74 23.92 1.47
CA ARG A 368 -16.73 24.73 2.20
C ARG A 368 -16.87 24.40 3.69
N MET A 369 -16.33 23.27 4.13
CA MET A 369 -16.25 22.95 5.58
C MET A 369 -15.41 24.00 6.30
N THR A 370 -15.81 24.36 7.51
CA THR A 370 -14.99 25.20 8.37
C THR A 370 -13.70 24.48 8.76
N GLN A 371 -12.73 25.21 9.26
CA GLN A 371 -11.49 24.62 9.73
C GLN A 371 -11.77 23.63 10.87
N GLU A 372 -12.65 23.99 11.79
CA GLU A 372 -13.03 23.18 12.95
C GLU A 372 -13.69 21.86 12.52
N GLU A 373 -14.57 21.89 11.50
CA GLU A 373 -15.20 20.67 10.96
C GLU A 373 -14.16 19.73 10.35
N ARG A 374 -13.19 20.26 9.60
CA ARG A 374 -12.11 19.45 9.03
C ARG A 374 -11.16 18.87 10.09
N GLU A 375 -10.84 19.68 11.12
CA GLU A 375 -10.00 19.22 12.25
C GLU A 375 -10.69 18.12 13.05
N GLU A 376 -12.00 18.22 13.29
CA GLU A 376 -12.75 17.16 13.96
C GLU A 376 -12.76 15.88 13.11
N LEU A 377 -13.00 16.01 11.81
CA LEU A 377 -12.97 14.90 10.87
C LEU A 377 -11.59 14.23 10.84
N GLY A 378 -10.51 15.02 10.83
CA GLY A 378 -9.13 14.55 10.88
C GLY A 378 -8.80 13.80 12.18
N LYS A 379 -9.22 14.34 13.33
CA LYS A 379 -9.05 13.69 14.65
C LYS A 379 -9.76 12.35 14.73
N LYS A 380 -10.99 12.25 14.20
CA LYS A 380 -11.71 10.99 14.09
C LYS A 380 -10.97 9.99 13.21
N GLY A 381 -10.47 10.45 12.05
CA GLY A 381 -9.67 9.62 11.13
C GLY A 381 -8.39 9.09 11.79
N ARG A 382 -7.65 9.93 12.51
CA ARG A 382 -6.47 9.47 13.26
C ARG A 382 -6.85 8.46 14.35
N ASN A 383 -7.92 8.71 15.09
CA ASN A 383 -8.39 7.78 16.12
C ASN A 383 -8.73 6.42 15.50
N HIS A 384 -9.39 6.41 14.35
CA HIS A 384 -9.68 5.19 13.59
C HIS A 384 -8.40 4.42 13.25
N VAL A 385 -7.35 5.12 12.73
CA VAL A 385 -6.05 4.51 12.42
C VAL A 385 -5.41 3.90 13.67
N ILE A 386 -5.30 4.66 14.75
CA ILE A 386 -4.62 4.21 15.98
C ILE A 386 -5.35 3.06 16.65
N THR A 387 -6.68 3.06 16.63
CA THR A 387 -7.50 2.05 17.32
C THR A 387 -7.65 0.77 16.50
N ASN A 388 -7.99 0.91 15.20
CA ASN A 388 -8.36 -0.24 14.38
C ASN A 388 -7.17 -0.84 13.60
N TYR A 389 -6.07 -0.10 13.48
CA TYR A 389 -4.84 -0.51 12.80
C TYR A 389 -3.61 -0.36 13.71
N ASN A 390 -3.81 -0.60 15.00
CA ASN A 390 -2.75 -0.50 16.00
C ASN A 390 -1.55 -1.37 15.61
N ARG A 391 -0.37 -0.73 15.50
CA ARG A 391 0.85 -1.40 15.02
C ARG A 391 1.26 -2.57 15.90
N GLU A 392 1.18 -2.43 17.22
CA GLU A 392 1.58 -3.48 18.16
C GLU A 392 0.66 -4.71 18.02
N GLU A 393 -0.65 -4.50 17.92
CA GLU A 393 -1.61 -5.58 17.74
C GLU A 393 -1.44 -6.29 16.39
N ILE A 394 -1.11 -5.55 15.33
CA ILE A 394 -0.83 -6.15 14.01
C ILE A 394 0.48 -6.95 14.03
N MET A 395 1.52 -6.45 14.69
CA MET A 395 2.76 -7.20 14.89
C MET A 395 2.52 -8.48 15.69
N LYS A 396 1.66 -8.44 16.71
CA LYS A 396 1.25 -9.61 17.48
C LYS A 396 0.54 -10.65 16.61
N LYS A 397 -0.35 -10.23 15.72
CA LYS A 397 -0.98 -11.15 14.74
C LYS A 397 0.05 -11.85 13.87
N TRP A 398 1.08 -11.14 13.39
CA TRP A 398 2.17 -11.73 12.62
C TRP A 398 3.00 -12.72 13.46
N ASP A 399 3.32 -12.39 14.70
CA ASP A 399 4.01 -13.30 15.64
C ASP A 399 3.19 -14.57 15.86
N GLU A 400 1.89 -14.45 16.07
CA GLU A 400 0.98 -15.59 16.23
C GLU A 400 0.94 -16.47 14.97
N VAL A 401 0.83 -15.87 13.78
CA VAL A 401 0.82 -16.60 12.50
C VAL A 401 2.12 -17.37 12.29
N PHE A 402 3.27 -16.70 12.40
CA PHE A 402 4.56 -17.35 12.17
C PHE A 402 4.86 -18.43 13.21
N THR A 403 4.59 -18.15 14.47
CA THR A 403 4.78 -19.13 15.58
C THR A 403 3.86 -20.34 15.40
N LYS A 404 2.58 -20.11 15.08
CA LYS A 404 1.61 -21.17 14.85
C LYS A 404 2.00 -22.06 13.67
N LEU A 405 2.34 -21.47 12.54
CA LEU A 405 2.73 -22.23 11.34
C LEU A 405 4.02 -23.05 11.60
N TYR A 406 5.00 -22.46 12.28
CA TYR A 406 6.22 -23.18 12.65
C TYR A 406 5.93 -24.39 13.55
N ASN A 407 5.08 -24.23 14.56
CA ASN A 407 4.76 -25.29 15.52
C ASN A 407 3.88 -26.39 14.91
N ASP A 408 2.85 -25.99 14.14
CA ASP A 408 1.85 -26.91 13.61
C ASP A 408 2.36 -27.66 12.38
N LEU A 409 3.07 -26.96 11.50
CA LEU A 409 3.47 -27.49 10.19
C LEU A 409 4.94 -27.93 10.15
N GLY A 410 5.79 -27.35 10.98
CA GLY A 410 7.23 -27.64 10.98
C GLY A 410 7.93 -27.33 9.66
N SER A 411 9.20 -27.66 9.60
CA SER A 411 10.00 -27.47 8.40
C SER A 411 11.06 -28.56 8.25
N TRP A 412 11.54 -28.80 7.06
CA TRP A 412 12.60 -29.76 6.72
C TRP A 412 12.29 -31.16 7.27
N GLU A 413 13.18 -31.75 8.03
CA GLU A 413 13.01 -33.08 8.63
C GLU A 413 11.82 -33.14 9.61
N ASN A 414 11.38 -32.00 10.12
CA ASN A 414 10.22 -31.88 11.02
C ASN A 414 8.94 -31.42 10.30
N ARG A 415 8.94 -31.35 8.97
CA ARG A 415 7.77 -30.96 8.19
C ARG A 415 6.60 -31.92 8.41
N LYS A 416 5.43 -31.39 8.75
CA LYS A 416 4.23 -32.16 9.13
C LYS A 416 3.09 -31.86 8.15
N ASN A 417 2.20 -32.81 8.02
CA ASN A 417 0.88 -32.66 7.39
C ASN A 417 0.89 -32.17 5.94
N TYR A 418 2.03 -32.20 5.22
CA TYR A 418 2.10 -31.85 3.83
C TYR A 418 2.29 -33.10 2.98
N LYS A 419 1.42 -33.28 1.97
CA LYS A 419 1.53 -34.32 0.95
C LYS A 419 1.52 -33.65 -0.42
N ALA A 420 2.59 -33.78 -1.16
CA ALA A 420 2.71 -33.25 -2.52
C ALA A 420 1.70 -33.87 -3.50
N TRP A 421 1.24 -35.09 -3.24
CA TRP A 421 0.24 -35.81 -4.02
C TRP A 421 -0.50 -36.83 -3.16
N GLU A 422 -1.68 -37.16 -3.58
CA GLU A 422 -2.52 -38.19 -2.95
C GLU A 422 -3.00 -39.14 -4.02
N PHE A 423 -2.86 -40.45 -3.78
CA PHE A 423 -3.46 -41.48 -4.63
C PHE A 423 -4.95 -41.60 -4.29
N LYS A 424 -5.80 -41.41 -5.31
CA LYS A 424 -7.24 -41.67 -5.19
C LYS A 424 -7.61 -42.82 -6.13
N GLU A 425 -8.07 -43.91 -5.56
CA GLU A 425 -8.70 -44.97 -6.34
C GLU A 425 -10.07 -44.50 -6.80
N ILE A 426 -10.29 -44.44 -8.09
CA ILE A 426 -11.60 -44.11 -8.67
C ILE A 426 -12.31 -45.44 -8.87
N ALA A 427 -13.31 -45.67 -8.05
CA ALA A 427 -14.18 -46.86 -8.17
C ALA A 427 -15.15 -46.70 -9.33
#